data_4d38a5795ac5539f08b9ec9a42284acb
#
_entry.id   4d38a5795ac5539f08b9ec9a42284acb
#
_cell.length_a   1.000
_cell.length_b   1.000
_cell.length_c   1.000
_cell.angle_alpha   90.00
_cell.angle_beta   90.00
_cell.angle_gamma   90.00
#
_symmetry.space_group_name_H-M   'P 1'
#
loop_
_entity.id
_entity.type
_entity.pdbx_description
1 polymer ?
#
loop_
_entity_poly.entity_id
_entity_poly.type
_entity_poly.pdbx_seq_one_letter_code
_entity_poly.pdbx_strand_id
1 'polypeptide(L)'
;FFFKQNTAYEIGVRLVGSEMCIRDSPATVTIIGGGVVGYNAIEIALGMQANVTVLDKSAKRLDYLESVFGDDLNAVPANSESNETFITAADLLIGAVLVPGASAPKIISRDVLKKMKPGSVFVDVAIDQGGCSETSRPTTHSNPTYIEEGVLHYCVSNMPGAVPLTSTYALNQATLPYIEDLANQGLIQALTEDLGFCQGLSVHQGKITIKVCLLYTSPSPRDGLLSRMPSSA
;
A
#
# COMPACT_ATOMS: atom_id res chain seq x y z
N PHE A 1 -10.63 8.34 -6.42
CA PHE A 1 -11.98 8.26 -5.86
C PHE A 1 -12.58 9.57 -5.41
N PHE A 2 -12.12 10.71 -5.88
CA PHE A 2 -12.74 11.97 -5.49
C PHE A 2 -13.07 12.78 -6.70
N PHE A 3 -13.89 12.21 -7.58
CA PHE A 3 -14.72 13.06 -8.39
C PHE A 3 -15.83 13.56 -7.47
N LYS A 4 -15.75 14.82 -7.07
CA LYS A 4 -16.96 15.55 -6.73
C LYS A 4 -17.82 15.45 -7.97
N GLN A 5 -18.78 14.55 -7.98
CA GLN A 5 -19.79 14.53 -9.03
C GLN A 5 -20.52 15.86 -8.89
N ASN A 6 -20.18 16.79 -9.77
CA ASN A 6 -21.03 17.95 -9.95
C ASN A 6 -22.41 17.43 -10.33
N THR A 7 -23.44 17.91 -9.67
CA THR A 7 -24.79 17.51 -9.98
C THR A 7 -25.08 17.89 -11.44
N ALA A 8 -25.98 17.16 -12.10
CA ALA A 8 -26.38 17.43 -13.48
C ALA A 8 -26.77 18.90 -13.72
N TYR A 9 -27.15 19.61 -12.67
CA TYR A 9 -27.51 21.03 -12.71
C TYR A 9 -26.28 21.96 -12.75
N GLU A 10 -25.20 21.62 -12.06
CA GLU A 10 -23.92 22.37 -12.11
C GLU A 10 -23.21 22.16 -13.44
N ILE A 11 -23.46 21.03 -14.08
CA ILE A 11 -22.95 20.69 -15.40
C ILE A 11 -23.72 21.43 -16.50
N GLY A 12 -25.05 21.56 -16.38
CA GLY A 12 -25.95 22.00 -17.49
C GLY A 12 -25.81 23.46 -17.93
N VAL A 13 -25.18 24.36 -17.17
CA VAL A 13 -25.17 25.79 -17.46
C VAL A 13 -23.88 26.30 -18.12
N ARG A 14 -22.83 25.48 -18.19
CA ARG A 14 -21.50 25.89 -18.73
C ARG A 14 -20.90 24.96 -19.79
N LEU A 15 -21.66 24.01 -20.33
CA LEU A 15 -21.08 22.87 -21.04
C LEU A 15 -21.28 22.83 -22.57
N VAL A 16 -21.82 23.86 -23.17
CA VAL A 16 -21.75 23.97 -24.63
C VAL A 16 -20.36 24.50 -25.00
N GLY A 17 -19.45 23.58 -25.30
CA GLY A 17 -18.09 23.87 -25.77
C GLY A 17 -16.93 23.52 -24.81
N SER A 18 -17.19 23.17 -23.55
CA SER A 18 -16.12 22.80 -22.59
C SER A 18 -16.10 21.32 -22.20
N GLU A 19 -17.08 20.54 -22.64
CA GLU A 19 -17.16 19.10 -22.33
C GLU A 19 -16.03 18.28 -22.95
N MET A 20 -15.47 18.74 -24.06
CA MET A 20 -14.29 18.10 -24.66
C MET A 20 -13.00 18.36 -23.86
N CYS A 21 -12.93 19.41 -23.05
CA CYS A 21 -11.71 19.82 -22.36
C CYS A 21 -11.52 19.19 -20.97
N ILE A 22 -12.54 18.56 -20.40
CA ILE A 22 -12.48 17.95 -19.07
C ILE A 22 -11.64 16.66 -19.05
N ARG A 23 -11.33 16.08 -20.21
CA ARG A 23 -10.55 14.85 -20.38
C ARG A 23 -9.27 15.02 -21.21
N ASP A 24 -8.82 16.24 -21.42
CA ASP A 24 -7.72 16.48 -22.37
C ASP A 24 -6.35 16.03 -21.88
N SER A 25 -6.20 15.65 -20.60
CA SER A 25 -4.95 15.12 -20.07
C SER A 25 -5.23 14.01 -19.05
N PRO A 26 -4.78 12.78 -19.32
CA PRO A 26 -4.79 11.72 -18.34
C PRO A 26 -4.03 12.14 -17.07
N ALA A 27 -4.57 11.79 -15.90
CA ALA A 27 -3.87 12.04 -14.65
C ALA A 27 -2.55 11.26 -14.60
N THR A 28 -1.53 11.87 -14.02
CA THR A 28 -0.24 11.22 -13.80
C THR A 28 -0.26 10.48 -12.47
N VAL A 29 -0.12 9.16 -12.52
CA VAL A 29 -0.07 8.29 -11.33
C VAL A 29 1.34 7.75 -11.16
N THR A 30 1.95 7.99 -10.02
CA THR A 30 3.25 7.43 -9.66
C THR A 30 3.08 6.42 -8.54
N ILE A 31 3.59 5.20 -8.74
CA ILE A 31 3.50 4.09 -7.80
C ILE A 31 4.91 3.74 -7.33
N ILE A 32 5.16 3.78 -6.03
CA ILE A 32 6.44 3.39 -5.44
C ILE A 32 6.32 1.99 -4.87
N GLY A 33 6.99 1.05 -5.51
CA GLY A 33 6.94 -0.39 -5.22
C GLY A 33 6.02 -1.15 -6.16
N GLY A 34 6.61 -2.01 -7.00
CA GLY A 34 5.92 -2.87 -7.96
C GLY A 34 5.50 -4.23 -7.40
N GLY A 35 5.35 -4.39 -6.08
CA GLY A 35 4.92 -5.63 -5.42
C GLY A 35 3.47 -6.01 -5.75
N VAL A 36 2.83 -6.81 -4.89
CA VAL A 36 1.41 -7.23 -5.10
C VAL A 36 0.48 -6.02 -5.12
N VAL A 37 0.62 -5.12 -4.14
CA VAL A 37 -0.21 -3.91 -4.05
C VAL A 37 0.03 -3.00 -5.24
N GLY A 38 1.30 -2.74 -5.59
CA GLY A 38 1.66 -1.91 -6.74
C GLY A 38 1.14 -2.47 -8.05
N TYR A 39 1.22 -3.79 -8.25
CA TYR A 39 0.67 -4.46 -9.44
C TYR A 39 -0.83 -4.18 -9.63
N ASN A 40 -1.62 -4.40 -8.58
CA ASN A 40 -3.07 -4.13 -8.64
C ASN A 40 -3.37 -2.62 -8.81
N ALA A 41 -2.56 -1.75 -8.22
CA ALA A 41 -2.70 -0.30 -8.40
C ALA A 41 -2.40 0.12 -9.85
N ILE A 42 -1.38 -0.47 -10.48
CA ILE A 42 -1.05 -0.26 -11.91
C ILE A 42 -2.24 -0.67 -12.78
N GLU A 43 -2.75 -1.90 -12.59
CA GLU A 43 -3.86 -2.45 -13.38
C GLU A 43 -5.09 -1.54 -13.33
N ILE A 44 -5.48 -1.08 -12.15
CA ILE A 44 -6.63 -0.18 -12.00
C ILE A 44 -6.34 1.20 -12.59
N ALA A 45 -5.16 1.76 -12.38
CA ALA A 45 -4.82 3.09 -12.90
C ALA A 45 -4.77 3.11 -14.44
N LEU A 46 -4.18 2.09 -15.07
CA LEU A 46 -4.19 1.90 -16.52
C LEU A 46 -5.61 1.70 -17.05
N GLY A 47 -6.43 0.88 -16.36
CA GLY A 47 -7.83 0.69 -16.70
C GLY A 47 -8.65 1.99 -16.64
N MET A 48 -8.22 2.97 -15.85
CA MET A 48 -8.79 4.32 -15.80
C MET A 48 -8.14 5.29 -16.80
N GLN A 49 -7.26 4.81 -17.67
CA GLN A 49 -6.56 5.58 -18.69
C GLN A 49 -5.64 6.68 -18.13
N ALA A 50 -5.01 6.42 -16.98
CA ALA A 50 -4.01 7.30 -16.41
C ALA A 50 -2.63 7.07 -17.05
N ASN A 51 -1.75 8.09 -17.01
CA ASN A 51 -0.34 7.93 -17.29
C ASN A 51 0.36 7.33 -16.07
N VAL A 52 0.72 6.06 -16.13
CA VAL A 52 1.22 5.32 -14.96
C VAL A 52 2.73 5.13 -15.02
N THR A 53 3.41 5.55 -13.95
CA THR A 53 4.83 5.26 -13.72
C THR A 53 4.97 4.41 -12.46
N VAL A 54 5.73 3.32 -12.55
CA VAL A 54 6.13 2.51 -11.40
C VAL A 54 7.61 2.65 -11.12
N LEU A 55 7.94 2.83 -9.85
CA LEU A 55 9.31 2.91 -9.35
C LEU A 55 9.60 1.68 -8.49
N ASP A 56 10.57 0.85 -8.88
CA ASP A 56 11.00 -0.31 -8.09
C ASP A 56 12.53 -0.44 -8.12
N LYS A 57 13.11 -1.02 -7.06
CA LYS A 57 14.55 -1.29 -6.98
C LYS A 57 14.96 -2.55 -7.74
N SER A 58 14.02 -3.46 -7.96
CA SER A 58 14.28 -4.75 -8.61
C SER A 58 14.09 -4.66 -10.10
N ALA A 59 15.18 -4.68 -10.85
CA ALA A 59 15.14 -4.73 -12.31
C ALA A 59 14.29 -5.91 -12.82
N LYS A 60 14.47 -7.09 -12.21
CA LYS A 60 13.66 -8.28 -12.56
C LYS A 60 12.15 -8.05 -12.37
N ARG A 61 11.76 -7.24 -11.36
CA ARG A 61 10.35 -6.91 -11.17
C ARG A 61 9.84 -5.93 -12.20
N LEU A 62 10.66 -4.95 -12.57
CA LEU A 62 10.34 -4.00 -13.65
C LEU A 62 10.18 -4.72 -14.98
N ASP A 63 11.12 -5.58 -15.36
CA ASP A 63 11.05 -6.40 -16.58
C ASP A 63 9.76 -7.24 -16.63
N TYR A 64 9.37 -7.83 -15.50
CA TYR A 64 8.11 -8.56 -15.41
C TYR A 64 6.89 -7.66 -15.63
N LEU A 65 6.86 -6.48 -15.00
CA LEU A 65 5.74 -5.54 -15.15
C LEU A 65 5.65 -5.02 -16.59
N GLU A 66 6.76 -4.69 -17.22
CA GLU A 66 6.80 -4.32 -18.64
C GLU A 66 6.31 -5.46 -19.54
N SER A 67 6.65 -6.70 -19.24
CA SER A 67 6.15 -7.85 -20.01
C SER A 67 4.66 -8.06 -19.93
N VAL A 68 4.01 -7.61 -18.82
CA VAL A 68 2.57 -7.75 -18.58
C VAL A 68 1.78 -6.57 -19.15
N PHE A 69 2.25 -5.34 -18.92
CA PHE A 69 1.51 -4.12 -19.23
C PHE A 69 1.99 -3.41 -20.52
N GLY A 70 3.12 -3.84 -21.07
CA GLY A 70 3.66 -3.30 -22.32
C GLY A 70 4.00 -1.81 -22.25
N ASP A 71 3.79 -1.13 -23.36
CA ASP A 71 4.11 0.30 -23.54
C ASP A 71 3.18 1.26 -22.76
N ASP A 72 2.09 0.75 -22.19
CA ASP A 72 1.17 1.56 -21.39
C ASP A 72 1.74 1.90 -20.01
N LEU A 73 2.75 1.15 -19.54
CA LEU A 73 3.40 1.35 -18.25
C LEU A 73 4.81 1.91 -18.42
N ASN A 74 5.10 2.99 -17.71
CA ASN A 74 6.46 3.49 -17.58
C ASN A 74 7.13 2.85 -16.35
N ALA A 75 7.96 1.82 -16.54
CA ALA A 75 8.67 1.14 -15.48
C ALA A 75 10.07 1.72 -15.30
N VAL A 76 10.38 2.29 -14.14
CA VAL A 76 11.60 3.05 -13.89
C VAL A 76 12.35 2.53 -12.67
N PRO A 77 13.66 2.32 -12.75
CA PRO A 77 14.49 1.97 -11.59
C PRO A 77 14.44 3.07 -10.51
N ALA A 78 14.11 2.67 -9.28
CA ALA A 78 14.00 3.58 -8.15
C ALA A 78 15.39 4.03 -7.66
N ASN A 79 15.66 5.31 -7.80
CA ASN A 79 16.82 6.01 -7.23
C ASN A 79 16.40 7.41 -6.77
N SER A 80 17.30 8.18 -6.17
CA SER A 80 16.97 9.51 -5.64
C SER A 80 16.45 10.48 -6.70
N GLU A 81 17.06 10.46 -7.88
CA GLU A 81 16.72 11.36 -8.99
C GLU A 81 15.39 10.98 -9.64
N SER A 82 15.22 9.70 -9.98
CA SER A 82 13.95 9.22 -10.56
C SER A 82 12.79 9.38 -9.59
N ASN A 83 12.99 9.07 -8.29
CA ASN A 83 11.99 9.27 -7.28
C ASN A 83 11.55 10.74 -7.20
N GLU A 84 12.49 11.69 -7.12
CA GLU A 84 12.16 13.10 -7.05
C GLU A 84 11.40 13.56 -8.31
N THR A 85 11.88 13.18 -9.48
CA THR A 85 11.28 13.57 -10.78
C THR A 85 9.82 13.11 -10.89
N PHE A 86 9.57 11.81 -10.66
CA PHE A 86 8.23 11.25 -10.86
C PHE A 86 7.27 11.54 -9.71
N ILE A 87 7.76 11.66 -8.48
CA ILE A 87 6.92 12.05 -7.34
C ILE A 87 6.41 13.48 -7.52
N THR A 88 7.28 14.42 -7.90
CA THR A 88 6.89 15.84 -8.03
C THR A 88 5.95 16.09 -9.21
N ALA A 89 6.00 15.25 -10.25
CA ALA A 89 5.11 15.34 -11.39
C ALA A 89 3.72 14.70 -11.15
N ALA A 90 3.57 13.89 -10.11
CA ALA A 90 2.36 13.11 -9.87
C ALA A 90 1.16 13.95 -9.46
N ASP A 91 -0.01 13.61 -10.00
CA ASP A 91 -1.31 14.04 -9.49
C ASP A 91 -1.80 13.09 -8.39
N LEU A 92 -1.48 11.78 -8.54
CA LEU A 92 -1.70 10.75 -7.54
C LEU A 92 -0.40 9.98 -7.29
N LEU A 93 0.06 9.99 -6.05
CA LEU A 93 1.20 9.21 -5.57
C LEU A 93 0.71 8.05 -4.70
N ILE A 94 1.16 6.83 -5.00
CA ILE A 94 0.82 5.63 -4.22
C ILE A 94 2.10 5.01 -3.64
N GLY A 95 2.20 4.98 -2.32
CA GLY A 95 3.26 4.29 -1.60
C GLY A 95 2.89 2.84 -1.33
N ALA A 96 3.47 1.91 -2.10
CA ALA A 96 3.20 0.47 -2.04
C ALA A 96 4.45 -0.36 -1.66
N VAL A 97 5.33 0.23 -0.88
CA VAL A 97 6.58 -0.42 -0.44
C VAL A 97 6.32 -1.32 0.73
N LEU A 98 6.68 -2.57 0.60
CA LEU A 98 6.64 -3.56 1.67
C LEU A 98 8.05 -4.09 1.94
N VAL A 99 8.47 -4.03 3.21
CA VAL A 99 9.67 -4.74 3.68
C VAL A 99 9.20 -5.81 4.66
N PRO A 100 9.27 -7.10 4.30
CA PRO A 100 8.81 -8.16 5.17
C PRO A 100 9.47 -8.10 6.55
N GLY A 101 8.65 -7.94 7.59
CA GLY A 101 9.09 -7.93 8.98
C GLY A 101 9.91 -6.72 9.44
N ALA A 102 9.95 -5.64 8.68
CA ALA A 102 10.62 -4.40 9.08
C ALA A 102 9.71 -3.19 8.87
N SER A 103 10.06 -2.07 9.50
CA SER A 103 9.39 -0.80 9.21
C SER A 103 9.63 -0.39 7.76
N ALA A 104 8.63 0.21 7.13
CA ALA A 104 8.79 0.77 5.79
C ALA A 104 9.88 1.85 5.80
N PRO A 105 10.80 1.84 4.82
CA PRO A 105 11.80 2.89 4.72
C PRO A 105 11.12 4.22 4.34
N LYS A 106 11.58 5.32 4.93
CA LYS A 106 11.12 6.67 4.57
C LYS A 106 11.75 7.10 3.25
N ILE A 107 11.11 6.72 2.16
CA ILE A 107 11.59 7.00 0.78
C ILE A 107 11.22 8.40 0.35
N ILE A 108 10.09 8.93 0.84
CA ILE A 108 9.54 10.22 0.48
C ILE A 108 9.84 11.20 1.61
N SER A 109 10.76 12.12 1.35
CA SER A 109 11.06 13.20 2.29
C SER A 109 10.00 14.31 2.24
N ARG A 110 9.89 15.06 3.32
CA ARG A 110 9.03 16.25 3.38
C ARG A 110 9.35 17.28 2.28
N ASP A 111 10.63 17.43 1.94
CA ASP A 111 11.06 18.40 0.93
C ASP A 111 10.67 17.99 -0.50
N VAL A 112 10.57 16.70 -0.79
CA VAL A 112 10.04 16.22 -2.07
C VAL A 112 8.54 16.47 -2.14
N LEU A 113 7.79 16.22 -1.06
CA LEU A 113 6.35 16.49 -1.02
C LEU A 113 6.01 17.97 -1.23
N LYS A 114 6.80 18.90 -0.66
CA LYS A 114 6.63 20.35 -0.90
C LYS A 114 6.71 20.75 -2.37
N LYS A 115 7.39 19.95 -3.19
CA LYS A 115 7.54 20.21 -4.63
C LYS A 115 6.41 19.62 -5.47
N MET A 116 5.55 18.79 -4.88
CA MET A 116 4.37 18.26 -5.57
C MET A 116 3.37 19.37 -5.88
N LYS A 117 2.52 19.12 -6.86
CA LYS A 117 1.46 20.06 -7.23
C LYS A 117 0.49 20.25 -6.05
N PRO A 118 0.12 21.49 -5.68
CA PRO A 118 -0.92 21.72 -4.68
C PRO A 118 -2.22 21.01 -5.06
N GLY A 119 -2.80 20.26 -4.11
CA GLY A 119 -4.02 19.49 -4.33
C GLY A 119 -3.79 18.09 -4.90
N SER A 120 -2.54 17.68 -5.15
CA SER A 120 -2.23 16.28 -5.45
C SER A 120 -2.54 15.38 -4.27
N VAL A 121 -2.69 14.09 -4.54
CA VAL A 121 -3.09 13.09 -3.54
C VAL A 121 -1.94 12.11 -3.30
N PHE A 122 -1.67 11.82 -2.05
CA PHE A 122 -0.75 10.78 -1.61
C PHE A 122 -1.50 9.70 -0.82
N VAL A 123 -1.46 8.46 -1.32
CA VAL A 123 -2.01 7.27 -0.67
C VAL A 123 -0.85 6.42 -0.15
N ASP A 124 -0.73 6.29 1.15
CA ASP A 124 0.31 5.46 1.77
C ASP A 124 -0.27 4.11 2.23
N VAL A 125 -0.12 3.09 1.38
CA VAL A 125 -0.56 1.73 1.72
C VAL A 125 0.41 1.07 2.71
N ALA A 126 1.65 1.55 2.79
CA ALA A 126 2.65 1.07 3.75
C ALA A 126 2.43 1.59 5.18
N ILE A 127 1.33 2.28 5.44
CA ILE A 127 1.06 2.95 6.72
C ILE A 127 1.08 1.98 7.91
N ASP A 128 0.63 0.74 7.74
CA ASP A 128 0.64 -0.28 8.79
C ASP A 128 2.07 -0.67 9.22
N GLN A 129 3.07 -0.40 8.38
CA GLN A 129 4.49 -0.57 8.67
C GLN A 129 5.19 0.76 8.99
N GLY A 130 4.44 1.77 9.41
CA GLY A 130 4.95 3.09 9.77
C GLY A 130 4.95 4.11 8.63
N GLY A 131 4.53 3.72 7.42
CA GLY A 131 4.44 4.58 6.24
C GLY A 131 5.78 4.84 5.54
N CYS A 132 5.73 5.13 4.25
CA CYS A 132 6.91 5.34 3.41
C CYS A 132 7.31 6.82 3.25
N SER A 133 6.57 7.75 3.84
CA SER A 133 6.92 9.19 3.88
C SER A 133 7.20 9.67 5.29
N GLU A 134 8.01 10.73 5.40
CA GLU A 134 8.24 11.44 6.67
C GLU A 134 6.97 12.11 7.21
N THR A 135 6.02 12.46 6.33
CA THR A 135 4.75 13.09 6.68
C THR A 135 3.64 12.08 6.97
N SER A 136 3.88 10.78 6.74
CA SER A 136 2.88 9.73 6.95
C SER A 136 2.54 9.57 8.42
N ARG A 137 1.25 9.65 8.73
CA ARG A 137 0.69 9.33 10.03
C ARG A 137 -0.61 8.55 9.86
N PRO A 138 -0.84 7.51 10.68
CA PRO A 138 -2.03 6.67 10.55
C PRO A 138 -3.30 7.48 10.78
N THR A 139 -4.31 7.20 9.96
CA THR A 139 -5.65 7.75 10.05
C THR A 139 -6.68 6.62 10.19
N THR A 140 -7.93 6.99 10.40
CA THR A 140 -9.03 6.04 10.57
C THR A 140 -10.07 6.23 9.47
N HIS A 141 -10.94 5.24 9.27
CA HIS A 141 -12.05 5.36 8.31
C HIS A 141 -13.01 6.51 8.63
N SER A 142 -13.13 6.90 9.90
CA SER A 142 -13.98 8.03 10.32
C SER A 142 -13.35 9.40 10.04
N ASN A 143 -12.01 9.47 9.98
CA ASN A 143 -11.26 10.68 9.64
C ASN A 143 -10.09 10.29 8.74
N PRO A 144 -10.37 10.00 7.43
CA PRO A 144 -9.44 9.26 6.59
C PRO A 144 -8.30 10.10 6.01
N THR A 145 -8.47 11.42 5.93
CA THR A 145 -7.56 12.29 5.20
C THR A 145 -7.07 13.47 6.02
N TYR A 146 -5.91 13.98 5.64
CA TYR A 146 -5.38 15.26 6.12
C TYR A 146 -4.55 15.92 5.02
N ILE A 147 -4.32 17.22 5.13
CA ILE A 147 -3.47 17.96 4.20
C ILE A 147 -2.17 18.31 4.91
N GLU A 148 -1.06 18.01 4.27
CA GLU A 148 0.28 18.42 4.70
C GLU A 148 1.13 18.79 3.49
N GLU A 149 1.87 19.90 3.56
CA GLU A 149 2.64 20.47 2.45
C GLU A 149 1.79 20.70 1.16
N GLY A 150 0.48 20.99 1.31
CA GLY A 150 -0.44 21.17 0.17
C GLY A 150 -0.89 19.89 -0.52
N VAL A 151 -0.46 18.73 -0.05
CA VAL A 151 -0.80 17.39 -0.57
C VAL A 151 -1.84 16.74 0.33
N LEU A 152 -2.90 16.19 -0.26
CA LEU A 152 -3.92 15.42 0.45
C LEU A 152 -3.39 14.02 0.75
N HIS A 153 -3.25 13.69 2.02
CA HIS A 153 -2.81 12.38 2.48
C HIS A 153 -3.98 11.47 2.81
N TYR A 154 -3.94 10.24 2.32
CA TYR A 154 -4.82 9.15 2.71
C TYR A 154 -3.96 8.00 3.28
N CYS A 155 -3.96 7.86 4.60
CA CYS A 155 -3.10 6.94 5.34
C CYS A 155 -3.92 6.08 6.32
N VAL A 156 -5.05 5.56 5.87
CA VAL A 156 -5.95 4.77 6.71
C VAL A 156 -5.33 3.40 6.99
N SER A 157 -5.16 3.09 8.26
CA SER A 157 -4.80 1.73 8.68
C SER A 157 -5.94 0.77 8.36
N ASN A 158 -5.60 -0.42 7.86
CA ASN A 158 -6.57 -1.40 7.42
C ASN A 158 -7.52 -0.88 6.32
N MET A 159 -6.96 -0.35 5.24
CA MET A 159 -7.73 0.09 4.06
C MET A 159 -8.72 -0.96 3.55
N PRO A 160 -8.42 -2.29 3.56
CA PRO A 160 -9.35 -3.33 3.16
C PRO A 160 -10.66 -3.34 3.97
N GLY A 161 -10.65 -2.79 5.19
CA GLY A 161 -11.85 -2.65 6.02
C GLY A 161 -12.94 -1.75 5.43
N ALA A 162 -12.60 -0.91 4.45
CA ALA A 162 -13.59 -0.10 3.70
C ALA A 162 -14.45 -0.92 2.73
N VAL A 163 -13.98 -2.12 2.35
CA VAL A 163 -14.68 -3.05 1.44
C VAL A 163 -14.73 -4.47 2.07
N PRO A 164 -15.39 -4.63 3.21
CA PRO A 164 -15.24 -5.80 4.07
C PRO A 164 -15.67 -7.11 3.40
N LEU A 165 -16.71 -7.07 2.57
CA LEU A 165 -17.18 -8.26 1.86
C LEU A 165 -16.10 -8.81 0.92
N THR A 166 -15.59 -7.99 0.02
CA THR A 166 -14.55 -8.37 -0.95
C THR A 166 -13.27 -8.80 -0.24
N SER A 167 -12.85 -8.05 0.76
CA SER A 167 -11.62 -8.32 1.52
C SER A 167 -11.69 -9.63 2.29
N THR A 168 -12.85 -9.94 2.88
CA THR A 168 -13.06 -11.20 3.62
C THR A 168 -12.97 -12.41 2.70
N TYR A 169 -13.62 -12.35 1.54
CA TYR A 169 -13.53 -13.45 0.58
C TYR A 169 -12.11 -13.63 0.04
N ALA A 170 -11.44 -12.54 -0.32
CA ALA A 170 -10.06 -12.61 -0.81
C ALA A 170 -9.10 -13.18 0.24
N LEU A 171 -9.20 -12.74 1.49
CA LEU A 171 -8.38 -13.24 2.58
C LEU A 171 -8.66 -14.71 2.86
N ASN A 172 -9.95 -15.09 2.92
CA ASN A 172 -10.34 -16.48 3.15
C ASN A 172 -9.79 -17.40 2.05
N GLN A 173 -9.92 -16.99 0.78
CA GLN A 173 -9.41 -17.75 -0.36
C GLN A 173 -7.89 -17.96 -0.30
N ALA A 174 -7.15 -16.92 0.14
CA ALA A 174 -5.70 -16.98 0.27
C ALA A 174 -5.23 -17.82 1.47
N THR A 175 -6.00 -17.87 2.56
CA THR A 175 -5.58 -18.52 3.82
C THR A 175 -6.14 -19.93 4.00
N LEU A 176 -7.30 -20.23 3.40
CA LEU A 176 -7.98 -21.51 3.57
C LEU A 176 -7.10 -22.73 3.23
N PRO A 177 -6.33 -22.78 2.13
CA PRO A 177 -5.46 -23.91 1.82
C PRO A 177 -4.49 -24.26 2.96
N TYR A 178 -3.88 -23.25 3.58
CA TYR A 178 -2.96 -23.47 4.71
C TYR A 178 -3.69 -23.99 5.97
N ILE A 179 -4.93 -23.56 6.18
CA ILE A 179 -5.76 -24.06 7.29
C ILE A 179 -6.13 -25.51 7.05
N GLU A 180 -6.48 -25.88 5.81
CA GLU A 180 -6.78 -27.24 5.42
C GLU A 180 -5.57 -28.16 5.56
N ASP A 181 -4.39 -27.71 5.16
CA ASP A 181 -3.14 -28.45 5.33
C ASP A 181 -2.84 -28.72 6.81
N LEU A 182 -2.98 -27.72 7.67
CA LEU A 182 -2.82 -27.88 9.12
C LEU A 182 -3.85 -28.86 9.70
N ALA A 183 -5.08 -28.82 9.25
CA ALA A 183 -6.15 -29.67 9.74
C ALA A 183 -5.98 -31.16 9.30
N ASN A 184 -5.53 -31.36 8.06
CA ASN A 184 -5.41 -32.70 7.46
C ASN A 184 -4.10 -33.39 7.83
N GLN A 185 -2.99 -32.67 7.89
CA GLN A 185 -1.64 -33.24 8.04
C GLN A 185 -1.04 -32.99 9.43
N GLY A 186 -1.58 -32.00 10.15
CA GLY A 186 -1.02 -31.51 11.41
C GLY A 186 0.18 -30.59 11.21
N LEU A 187 0.57 -29.89 12.28
CA LEU A 187 1.55 -28.81 12.24
C LEU A 187 2.89 -29.22 11.64
N ILE A 188 3.47 -30.32 12.11
CA ILE A 188 4.85 -30.69 11.74
C ILE A 188 4.95 -31.03 10.26
N GLN A 189 4.01 -31.82 9.76
CA GLN A 189 4.04 -32.27 8.36
C GLN A 189 3.77 -31.09 7.42
N ALA A 190 2.74 -30.30 7.66
CA ALA A 190 2.39 -29.14 6.84
C ALA A 190 3.55 -28.14 6.71
N LEU A 191 4.26 -27.85 7.80
CA LEU A 191 5.42 -26.95 7.79
C LEU A 191 6.67 -27.57 7.16
N THR A 192 6.77 -28.89 7.12
CA THR A 192 7.92 -29.59 6.51
C THR A 192 7.78 -29.67 4.99
N GLU A 193 6.55 -29.82 4.51
CA GLU A 193 6.24 -29.94 3.08
C GLU A 193 6.25 -28.58 2.36
N ASP A 194 5.89 -27.50 3.05
CA ASP A 194 5.90 -26.14 2.51
C ASP A 194 6.86 -25.25 3.30
N LEU A 195 8.04 -24.97 2.69
CA LEU A 195 9.05 -24.06 3.26
C LEU A 195 8.54 -22.61 3.38
N GLY A 196 7.66 -22.17 2.47
CA GLY A 196 7.04 -20.85 2.53
C GLY A 196 6.13 -20.75 3.75
N PHE A 197 5.31 -21.77 3.97
CA PHE A 197 4.46 -21.86 5.14
C PHE A 197 5.28 -21.94 6.45
N CYS A 198 6.38 -22.69 6.44
CA CYS A 198 7.30 -22.77 7.58
C CYS A 198 7.88 -21.40 7.95
N GLN A 199 8.15 -20.52 7.00
CA GLN A 199 8.62 -19.16 7.26
C GLN A 199 7.58 -18.30 7.98
N GLY A 200 6.30 -18.67 7.95
CA GLY A 200 5.22 -18.02 8.70
C GLY A 200 5.18 -18.40 10.18
N LEU A 201 5.92 -19.42 10.61
CA LEU A 201 5.94 -19.87 12.00
C LEU A 201 6.67 -18.87 12.90
N SER A 202 5.94 -18.03 13.60
CA SER A 202 6.51 -16.97 14.44
C SER A 202 6.87 -17.42 15.83
N VAL A 203 6.07 -18.33 16.43
CA VAL A 203 6.29 -18.86 17.78
C VAL A 203 5.94 -20.35 17.81
N HIS A 204 6.81 -21.18 18.38
CA HIS A 204 6.54 -22.60 18.62
C HIS A 204 7.02 -23.00 20.02
N GLN A 205 6.16 -23.65 20.79
CA GLN A 205 6.43 -24.11 22.17
C GLN A 205 7.04 -23.00 23.07
N GLY A 206 6.50 -21.78 22.96
CA GLY A 206 6.96 -20.63 23.74
C GLY A 206 8.29 -20.02 23.28
N LYS A 207 8.86 -20.49 22.17
CA LYS A 207 10.10 -19.96 21.58
C LYS A 207 9.79 -19.22 20.28
N ILE A 208 10.39 -18.03 20.14
CA ILE A 208 10.33 -17.25 18.90
C ILE A 208 11.19 -17.92 17.84
N THR A 209 10.64 -18.18 16.67
CA THR A 209 11.30 -18.88 15.55
C THR A 209 11.78 -17.94 14.47
N ILE A 210 11.19 -16.76 14.35
CA ILE A 210 11.54 -15.76 13.34
C ILE A 210 12.38 -14.65 14.00
N LYS A 211 13.55 -14.36 13.41
CA LYS A 211 14.47 -13.28 13.90
C LYS A 211 13.79 -11.90 13.96
N VAL A 212 12.87 -11.64 13.07
CA VAL A 212 12.14 -10.36 13.01
C VAL A 212 11.25 -10.16 14.25
N CYS A 213 10.61 -11.21 14.76
CA CYS A 213 9.85 -11.12 16.00
C CYS A 213 10.72 -10.75 17.21
N LEU A 214 12.03 -11.05 17.19
CA LEU A 214 12.96 -10.63 18.23
C LEU A 214 13.19 -9.12 18.27
N LEU A 215 13.03 -8.43 17.14
CA LEU A 215 13.16 -6.97 17.05
C LEU A 215 11.94 -6.22 17.63
N TYR A 216 10.77 -6.88 17.63
CA TYR A 216 9.52 -6.34 18.20
C TYR A 216 9.33 -6.66 19.69
N THR A 217 10.17 -7.46 20.29
CA THR A 217 10.14 -7.77 21.73
C THR A 217 10.87 -6.75 22.61
N SER A 218 11.15 -5.55 22.10
CA SER A 218 11.32 -4.39 22.97
C SER A 218 10.00 -4.21 23.72
N PRO A 219 9.98 -4.16 25.07
CA PRO A 219 8.75 -4.13 25.83
C PRO A 219 7.88 -2.95 25.36
N SER A 220 6.78 -3.28 24.66
CA SER A 220 5.76 -2.31 24.32
C SER A 220 5.16 -1.78 25.62
N PRO A 221 4.81 -0.50 25.72
CA PRO A 221 4.02 0.02 26.85
C PRO A 221 2.73 -0.78 27.12
N ARG A 222 2.24 -1.54 26.11
CA ARG A 222 1.09 -2.46 26.23
C ARG A 222 1.44 -3.76 26.96
N ASP A 223 2.69 -4.23 26.89
CA ASP A 223 3.10 -5.46 27.56
C ASP A 223 3.12 -5.29 29.08
N GLY A 224 3.33 -4.07 29.57
CA GLY A 224 3.21 -3.72 30.97
C GLY A 224 1.79 -3.82 31.56
N LEU A 225 0.76 -3.85 30.70
CA LEU A 225 -0.64 -4.02 31.12
C LEU A 225 -1.07 -5.50 31.18
N LEU A 226 -0.48 -6.36 30.35
CA LEU A 226 -0.76 -7.80 30.33
C LEU A 226 -0.07 -8.55 31.49
N SER A 227 1.03 -8.02 32.01
CA SER A 227 1.73 -8.60 33.17
C SER A 227 1.00 -8.38 34.51
N ARG A 228 -0.13 -7.68 34.52
CA ARG A 228 -0.96 -7.40 35.70
C ARG A 228 -2.25 -8.24 35.79
N MET A 229 -2.42 -9.26 35.00
CA MET A 229 -3.48 -10.21 35.25
C MET A 229 -3.09 -11.07 36.48
N PRO A 230 -3.89 -11.04 37.58
CA PRO A 230 -3.64 -11.92 38.70
C PRO A 230 -3.78 -13.37 38.21
N SER A 231 -2.77 -14.17 38.49
CA SER A 231 -2.89 -15.61 38.39
C SER A 231 -4.02 -16.03 39.31
N SER A 232 -5.18 -16.29 38.74
CA SER A 232 -6.25 -16.96 39.48
C SER A 232 -5.79 -18.35 39.84
N ALA A 233 -5.70 -18.59 41.13
CA ALA A 233 -5.51 -19.90 41.75
C ALA A 233 -6.55 -20.92 41.31
#